data_a20cb87221b90882cf96cdec8340de52
#
_entry.id   a20cb87221b90882cf96cdec8340de52
#
_cell.length_a   1.000
_cell.length_b   1.000
_cell.length_c   1.000
_cell.angle_alpha   90.00
_cell.angle_beta   90.00
_cell.angle_gamma   90.00
#
_symmetry.space_group_name_H-M   'P 1'
#
loop_
_entity.id
_entity.type
_entity.pdbx_description
1 polymer ?
#
loop_
_entity_poly.entity_id
_entity_poly.type
_entity_poly.pdbx_seq_one_letter_code
_entity_poly.pdbx_strand_id
1 'polypeptide(L)'
;MASRTFLESPPQGFAEHPLLTPRGALLVATQGQEALLQQTWQTLRTISDRIQLLGPSQACAMVPVLRRERVVGAVYDTGAADVDVNALHQGYLRGLRQQGGRVVCDAEVTTLSRADGCWRVRAGGCDYTAPTVLNAAGAWADQIAQLAGVAPIGLQPRRRSVFIFPPPGKVDVSQWPLTIGLAEDWYFKPDAGVLLGSPANANPVEPQDVQPEELDIATGIHRLTEMTTL
;
A
#
# COMPACT_ATOMS: atom_id res chain seq x y z
N MET A 1 -14.37 -7.55 -7.31
CA MET A 1 -13.02 -7.89 -6.81
C MET A 1 -12.30 -8.88 -7.74
N ALA A 2 -12.12 -8.50 -9.01
CA ALA A 2 -11.55 -9.39 -10.04
C ALA A 2 -10.12 -9.89 -9.73
N SER A 3 -9.27 -9.06 -9.09
CA SER A 3 -7.88 -9.42 -8.80
C SER A 3 -7.73 -10.45 -7.68
N ARG A 4 -8.68 -10.57 -6.74
CA ARG A 4 -8.54 -11.46 -5.59
C ARG A 4 -8.46 -12.93 -5.99
N THR A 5 -9.30 -13.38 -6.93
CA THR A 5 -9.26 -14.75 -7.44
C THR A 5 -7.90 -15.09 -8.03
N PHE A 6 -7.29 -14.17 -8.79
CA PHE A 6 -5.94 -14.35 -9.32
C PHE A 6 -4.89 -14.43 -8.19
N LEU A 7 -4.96 -13.55 -7.19
CA LEU A 7 -4.00 -13.53 -6.10
C LEU A 7 -4.10 -14.76 -5.18
N GLU A 8 -5.32 -15.29 -4.98
CA GLU A 8 -5.55 -16.52 -4.21
C GLU A 8 -5.15 -17.78 -4.96
N SER A 9 -5.25 -17.76 -6.29
CA SER A 9 -4.98 -18.92 -7.15
C SER A 9 -4.30 -18.48 -8.45
N PRO A 10 -3.03 -18.02 -8.37
CA PRO A 10 -2.30 -17.63 -9.57
C PRO A 10 -2.03 -18.83 -10.47
N PRO A 11 -1.81 -18.63 -11.78
CA PRO A 11 -1.45 -19.69 -12.69
C PRO A 11 -0.22 -20.48 -12.23
N GLN A 12 -0.16 -21.77 -12.57
CA GLN A 12 0.97 -22.62 -12.22
C GLN A 12 2.31 -22.01 -12.67
N GLY A 13 3.30 -21.97 -11.79
CA GLY A 13 4.61 -21.39 -12.06
C GLY A 13 4.68 -19.85 -11.95
N PHE A 14 3.56 -19.18 -11.63
CA PHE A 14 3.56 -17.74 -11.44
C PHE A 14 4.27 -17.31 -10.14
N ALA A 15 4.07 -18.03 -9.05
CA ALA A 15 4.74 -17.81 -7.77
C ALA A 15 5.09 -19.16 -7.12
N GLU A 16 6.16 -19.19 -6.32
CA GLU A 16 6.59 -20.40 -5.59
C GLU A 16 5.84 -20.56 -4.26
N HIS A 17 5.35 -19.43 -3.73
CA HIS A 17 4.63 -19.35 -2.46
C HIS A 17 3.31 -18.59 -2.65
N PRO A 18 2.34 -18.72 -1.71
CA PRO A 18 1.11 -17.94 -1.76
C PRO A 18 1.39 -16.44 -1.85
N LEU A 19 0.68 -15.76 -2.76
CA LEU A 19 0.78 -14.29 -2.91
C LEU A 19 0.06 -13.55 -1.79
N LEU A 20 -0.92 -14.18 -1.12
CA LEU A 20 -1.68 -13.60 -0.02
C LEU A 20 -1.43 -14.37 1.27
N THR A 21 -1.17 -13.63 2.34
CA THR A 21 -1.15 -14.14 3.71
C THR A 21 -2.24 -13.46 4.51
N PRO A 22 -3.19 -14.21 5.11
CA PRO A 22 -4.24 -13.63 5.96
C PRO A 22 -3.60 -12.76 7.06
N ARG A 23 -4.11 -11.55 7.22
CA ARG A 23 -3.63 -10.60 8.24
C ARG A 23 -4.76 -10.06 9.10
N GLY A 24 -5.88 -9.69 8.47
CA GLY A 24 -6.91 -8.85 9.06
C GLY A 24 -6.49 -7.38 9.14
N ALA A 25 -7.48 -6.50 9.25
CA ALA A 25 -7.27 -5.06 9.47
C ALA A 25 -8.18 -4.57 10.59
N LEU A 26 -7.61 -3.91 11.59
CA LEU A 26 -8.27 -3.40 12.77
C LEU A 26 -8.27 -1.87 12.73
N LEU A 27 -9.42 -1.25 12.48
CA LEU A 27 -9.60 0.20 12.49
C LEU A 27 -10.04 0.63 13.90
N VAL A 28 -9.17 1.27 14.63
CA VAL A 28 -9.32 1.60 16.05
C VAL A 28 -9.90 3.00 16.21
N ALA A 29 -11.03 3.09 16.91
CA ALA A 29 -11.67 4.36 17.24
C ALA A 29 -11.26 4.83 18.64
N THR A 30 -11.06 6.13 18.75
CA THR A 30 -10.76 6.83 20.01
C THR A 30 -11.96 7.65 20.50
N GLN A 31 -11.87 8.18 21.70
CA GLN A 31 -12.91 9.04 22.28
C GLN A 31 -13.30 10.18 21.33
N GLY A 32 -14.60 10.38 21.15
CA GLY A 32 -15.18 11.34 20.22
C GLY A 32 -15.38 10.80 18.78
N GLN A 33 -14.96 9.57 18.50
CA GLN A 33 -15.12 8.94 17.19
C GLN A 33 -16.24 7.89 17.16
N GLU A 34 -17.13 7.83 18.16
CA GLU A 34 -18.18 6.83 18.26
C GLU A 34 -19.15 6.85 17.07
N ALA A 35 -19.53 8.04 16.61
CA ALA A 35 -20.38 8.21 15.44
C ALA A 35 -19.68 7.74 14.15
N LEU A 36 -18.40 8.10 13.97
CA LEU A 36 -17.59 7.68 12.84
C LEU A 36 -17.40 6.16 12.83
N LEU A 37 -17.19 5.55 14.01
CA LEU A 37 -17.07 4.10 14.17
C LEU A 37 -18.32 3.38 13.65
N GLN A 38 -19.50 3.83 14.07
CA GLN A 38 -20.76 3.26 13.63
C GLN A 38 -20.98 3.44 12.12
N GLN A 39 -20.72 4.63 11.60
CA GLN A 39 -20.82 4.93 10.17
C GLN A 39 -19.86 4.04 9.35
N THR A 40 -18.62 3.93 9.76
CA THR A 40 -17.60 3.09 9.07
C THR A 40 -18.02 1.63 9.06
N TRP A 41 -18.45 1.10 10.22
CA TRP A 41 -18.95 -0.26 10.30
C TRP A 41 -20.16 -0.50 9.39
N GLN A 42 -21.15 0.40 9.44
CA GLN A 42 -22.33 0.30 8.57
C GLN A 42 -21.99 0.34 7.08
N THR A 43 -21.06 1.19 6.69
CA THR A 43 -20.61 1.30 5.29
C THR A 43 -19.87 0.04 4.85
N LEU A 44 -18.89 -0.41 5.61
CA LEU A 44 -18.05 -1.55 5.22
C LEU A 44 -18.83 -2.88 5.19
N ARG A 45 -19.76 -3.08 6.10
CA ARG A 45 -20.62 -4.30 6.11
C ARG A 45 -21.54 -4.42 4.90
N THR A 46 -21.82 -3.33 4.17
CA THR A 46 -22.57 -3.39 2.90
C THR A 46 -21.73 -3.95 1.75
N ILE A 47 -20.39 -3.91 1.91
CA ILE A 47 -19.42 -4.32 0.88
C ILE A 47 -18.92 -5.74 1.16
N SER A 48 -18.81 -6.11 2.45
CA SER A 48 -18.24 -7.41 2.85
C SER A 48 -18.93 -7.93 4.12
N ASP A 49 -19.23 -9.23 4.14
CA ASP A 49 -19.73 -9.97 5.30
C ASP A 49 -18.64 -10.29 6.34
N ARG A 50 -17.38 -9.98 6.02
CA ARG A 50 -16.20 -10.22 6.86
C ARG A 50 -15.92 -9.09 7.85
N ILE A 51 -16.80 -8.10 7.94
CA ILE A 51 -16.62 -6.91 8.78
C ILE A 51 -17.31 -7.13 10.15
N GLN A 52 -16.54 -6.94 11.20
CA GLN A 52 -16.99 -7.09 12.59
C GLN A 52 -16.85 -5.78 13.34
N LEU A 53 -17.82 -5.47 14.20
CA LEU A 53 -17.71 -4.39 15.18
C LEU A 53 -17.23 -4.99 16.49
N LEU A 54 -16.13 -4.49 17.03
CA LEU A 54 -15.50 -4.97 18.24
C LEU A 54 -15.57 -3.91 19.35
N GLY A 55 -15.86 -4.38 20.56
CA GLY A 55 -15.70 -3.55 21.75
C GLY A 55 -14.24 -3.35 22.12
N PRO A 56 -13.95 -2.37 23.00
CA PRO A 56 -12.57 -2.02 23.37
C PRO A 56 -11.76 -3.19 23.94
N SER A 57 -12.38 -4.05 24.76
CA SER A 57 -11.71 -5.21 25.36
C SER A 57 -11.31 -6.25 24.30
N GLN A 58 -12.14 -6.45 23.28
CA GLN A 58 -11.85 -7.36 22.18
C GLN A 58 -10.70 -6.82 21.31
N ALA A 59 -10.72 -5.53 20.97
CA ALA A 59 -9.65 -4.89 20.22
C ALA A 59 -8.30 -4.98 20.94
N CYS A 60 -8.26 -4.68 22.25
CA CYS A 60 -7.05 -4.79 23.07
C CYS A 60 -6.59 -6.24 23.28
N ALA A 61 -7.49 -7.22 23.28
CA ALA A 61 -7.10 -8.63 23.34
C ALA A 61 -6.39 -9.08 22.06
N MET A 62 -6.77 -8.54 20.90
CA MET A 62 -6.11 -8.81 19.61
C MET A 62 -4.75 -8.10 19.50
N VAL A 63 -4.66 -6.88 20.04
CA VAL A 63 -3.45 -6.03 19.96
C VAL A 63 -3.16 -5.48 21.35
N PRO A 64 -2.47 -6.23 22.22
CA PRO A 64 -2.32 -5.91 23.65
C PRO A 64 -1.56 -4.64 23.97
N VAL A 65 -0.85 -4.08 23.01
CA VAL A 65 -0.12 -2.81 23.16
C VAL A 65 -1.02 -1.58 23.00
N LEU A 66 -2.28 -1.73 22.58
CA LEU A 66 -3.23 -0.63 22.53
C LEU A 66 -3.54 -0.14 23.96
N ARG A 67 -3.49 1.19 24.16
CA ARG A 67 -3.89 1.80 25.44
C ARG A 67 -5.39 1.69 25.61
N ARG A 68 -5.82 0.84 26.56
CA ARG A 68 -7.22 0.51 26.78
C ARG A 68 -8.11 1.75 27.04
N GLU A 69 -7.55 2.73 27.74
CA GLU A 69 -8.20 4.00 28.08
C GLU A 69 -8.43 4.92 26.86
N ARG A 70 -7.74 4.67 25.76
CA ARG A 70 -7.88 5.44 24.52
C ARG A 70 -8.88 4.81 23.55
N VAL A 71 -9.14 3.50 23.65
CA VAL A 71 -9.96 2.75 22.70
C VAL A 71 -11.44 2.75 23.11
N VAL A 72 -12.33 3.20 22.24
CA VAL A 72 -13.80 3.11 22.42
C VAL A 72 -14.41 1.96 21.63
N GLY A 73 -13.72 1.44 20.64
CA GLY A 73 -14.11 0.30 19.82
C GLY A 73 -13.28 0.18 18.59
N ALA A 74 -13.55 -0.82 17.76
CA ALA A 74 -12.86 -0.99 16.48
C ALA A 74 -13.77 -1.65 15.44
N VAL A 75 -13.46 -1.42 14.16
CA VAL A 75 -13.98 -2.24 13.05
C VAL A 75 -12.88 -3.20 12.63
N TYR A 76 -13.19 -4.48 12.54
CA TYR A 76 -12.25 -5.52 12.13
C TYR A 76 -12.67 -6.15 10.80
N ASP A 77 -11.81 -6.05 9.80
CA ASP A 77 -11.95 -6.79 8.54
C ASP A 77 -11.12 -8.07 8.60
N THR A 78 -11.78 -9.21 8.75
CA THR A 78 -11.14 -10.52 8.77
C THR A 78 -10.64 -10.94 7.38
N GLY A 79 -11.06 -10.26 6.33
CA GLY A 79 -10.72 -10.57 4.94
C GLY A 79 -9.47 -9.85 4.43
N ALA A 80 -8.90 -8.93 5.18
CA ALA A 80 -7.68 -8.27 4.79
C ALA A 80 -6.48 -9.24 4.80
N ALA A 81 -5.55 -9.06 3.88
CA ALA A 81 -4.38 -9.91 3.73
C ALA A 81 -3.15 -9.08 3.34
N ASP A 82 -1.98 -9.53 3.75
CA ASP A 82 -0.72 -9.06 3.19
C ASP A 82 -0.53 -9.62 1.78
N VAL A 83 0.04 -8.82 0.90
CA VAL A 83 0.42 -9.23 -0.46
C VAL A 83 1.93 -9.36 -0.53
N ASP A 84 2.45 -10.50 -0.98
CA ASP A 84 3.86 -10.59 -1.37
C ASP A 84 4.08 -9.86 -2.70
N VAL A 85 4.37 -8.56 -2.58
CA VAL A 85 4.57 -7.67 -3.72
C VAL A 85 5.76 -8.09 -4.56
N ASN A 86 6.83 -8.61 -3.94
CA ASN A 86 8.00 -9.08 -4.67
C ASN A 86 7.67 -10.33 -5.50
N ALA A 87 7.03 -11.34 -4.91
CA ALA A 87 6.62 -12.54 -5.64
C ALA A 87 5.66 -12.21 -6.79
N LEU A 88 4.70 -11.30 -6.56
CA LEU A 88 3.77 -10.80 -7.58
C LEU A 88 4.52 -10.13 -8.73
N HIS A 89 5.43 -9.20 -8.43
CA HIS A 89 6.23 -8.47 -9.41
C HIS A 89 7.12 -9.44 -10.21
N GLN A 90 7.85 -10.33 -9.54
CA GLN A 90 8.69 -11.32 -10.21
C GLN A 90 7.88 -12.29 -11.06
N GLY A 91 6.65 -12.64 -10.65
CA GLY A 91 5.73 -13.45 -11.46
C GLY A 91 5.41 -12.78 -12.80
N TYR A 92 5.06 -11.51 -12.79
CA TYR A 92 4.81 -10.75 -14.02
C TYR A 92 6.08 -10.60 -14.88
N LEU A 93 7.24 -10.35 -14.28
CA LEU A 93 8.50 -10.26 -15.03
C LEU A 93 8.90 -11.56 -15.68
N ARG A 94 8.68 -12.69 -15.02
CA ARG A 94 8.89 -14.04 -15.63
C ARG A 94 7.97 -14.23 -16.82
N GLY A 95 6.68 -13.96 -16.66
CA GLY A 95 5.69 -14.08 -17.73
C GLY A 95 6.01 -13.20 -18.95
N LEU A 96 6.43 -11.97 -18.71
CA LEU A 96 6.89 -11.05 -19.76
C LEU A 96 8.07 -11.66 -20.55
N ARG A 97 9.10 -12.13 -19.85
CA ARG A 97 10.30 -12.72 -20.49
C ARG A 97 9.99 -13.98 -21.24
N GLN A 98 9.12 -14.85 -20.73
CA GLN A 98 8.68 -16.07 -21.42
C GLN A 98 7.97 -15.78 -22.73
N GLN A 99 7.31 -14.62 -22.85
CA GLN A 99 6.68 -14.16 -24.09
C GLN A 99 7.62 -13.33 -24.98
N GLY A 100 8.93 -13.34 -24.72
CA GLY A 100 9.94 -12.61 -25.49
C GLY A 100 10.03 -11.11 -25.16
N GLY A 101 9.30 -10.65 -24.16
CA GLY A 101 9.38 -9.27 -23.68
C GLY A 101 10.71 -8.97 -22.98
N ARG A 102 11.08 -7.69 -22.94
CA ARG A 102 12.30 -7.20 -22.30
C ARG A 102 12.00 -6.10 -21.28
N VAL A 103 12.77 -6.07 -20.21
CA VAL A 103 12.83 -4.96 -19.27
C VAL A 103 14.18 -4.28 -19.45
N VAL A 104 14.17 -2.98 -19.67
CA VAL A 104 15.38 -2.17 -19.78
C VAL A 104 15.36 -1.22 -18.59
N CYS A 105 16.32 -1.38 -17.69
CA CYS A 105 16.55 -0.49 -16.56
C CYS A 105 17.41 0.69 -16.98
N ASP A 106 17.45 1.75 -16.13
CA ASP A 106 18.26 2.96 -16.37
C ASP A 106 18.01 3.59 -17.74
N ALA A 107 16.77 3.50 -18.21
CA ALA A 107 16.32 3.94 -19.53
C ALA A 107 15.23 5.00 -19.39
N GLU A 108 15.57 6.16 -18.89
CA GLU A 108 14.66 7.31 -18.80
C GLU A 108 14.14 7.68 -20.19
N VAL A 109 12.82 7.85 -20.31
CA VAL A 109 12.16 8.30 -21.54
C VAL A 109 12.32 9.80 -21.67
N THR A 110 13.04 10.24 -22.68
CA THR A 110 13.33 11.66 -22.93
C THR A 110 12.51 12.28 -24.04
N THR A 111 12.08 11.48 -25.03
CA THR A 111 11.19 11.93 -26.09
C THR A 111 10.19 10.86 -26.48
N LEU A 112 8.99 11.32 -26.82
CA LEU A 112 7.89 10.53 -27.38
C LEU A 112 7.28 11.28 -28.56
N SER A 113 7.22 10.65 -29.73
CA SER A 113 6.58 11.22 -30.90
C SER A 113 5.85 10.15 -31.70
N ARG A 114 4.85 10.54 -32.46
CA ARG A 114 4.11 9.63 -33.33
C ARG A 114 4.34 10.05 -34.79
N ALA A 115 4.80 9.11 -35.60
CA ALA A 115 5.00 9.28 -37.02
C ALA A 115 4.65 7.99 -37.75
N ASP A 116 4.04 8.09 -38.92
CA ASP A 116 3.72 6.94 -39.80
C ASP A 116 2.92 5.82 -39.10
N GLY A 117 2.02 6.18 -38.17
CA GLY A 117 1.20 5.24 -37.42
C GLY A 117 1.92 4.58 -36.23
N CYS A 118 3.21 4.81 -36.04
CA CYS A 118 4.01 4.25 -34.95
C CYS A 118 4.48 5.30 -33.98
N TRP A 119 4.68 4.91 -32.74
CA TRP A 119 5.38 5.67 -31.74
C TRP A 119 6.89 5.50 -31.86
N ARG A 120 7.60 6.59 -31.72
CA ARG A 120 9.06 6.64 -31.55
C ARG A 120 9.36 7.09 -30.14
N VAL A 121 10.12 6.27 -29.40
CA VAL A 121 10.46 6.48 -28.00
C VAL A 121 11.96 6.53 -27.89
N ARG A 122 12.52 7.61 -27.36
CA ARG A 122 13.92 7.68 -26.99
C ARG A 122 14.05 7.47 -25.48
N ALA A 123 14.79 6.43 -25.09
CA ALA A 123 14.99 6.05 -23.71
C ALA A 123 16.40 5.48 -23.50
N GLY A 124 17.11 5.93 -22.44
CA GLY A 124 18.46 5.45 -22.13
C GLY A 124 19.46 5.61 -23.29
N GLY A 125 19.30 6.64 -24.13
CA GLY A 125 20.14 6.89 -25.32
C GLY A 125 19.81 6.02 -26.54
N CYS A 126 18.82 5.09 -26.43
CA CYS A 126 18.37 4.23 -27.53
C CYS A 126 17.04 4.71 -28.08
N ASP A 127 16.79 4.40 -29.36
CA ASP A 127 15.51 4.64 -30.02
C ASP A 127 14.72 3.34 -30.19
N TYR A 128 13.45 3.39 -29.80
CA TYR A 128 12.50 2.29 -29.90
C TYR A 128 11.31 2.70 -30.76
N THR A 129 10.70 1.75 -31.45
CA THR A 129 9.47 1.97 -32.22
C THR A 129 8.43 0.93 -31.85
N ALA A 130 7.19 1.37 -31.72
CA ALA A 130 6.06 0.50 -31.43
C ALA A 130 4.74 1.08 -31.95
N PRO A 131 3.78 0.24 -32.36
CA PRO A 131 2.45 0.71 -32.76
C PRO A 131 1.65 1.27 -31.57
N THR A 132 1.96 0.81 -30.36
CA THR A 132 1.27 1.22 -29.13
C THR A 132 2.30 1.44 -28.02
N VAL A 133 2.10 2.51 -27.25
CA VAL A 133 2.81 2.80 -26.00
C VAL A 133 1.81 2.78 -24.86
N LEU A 134 2.13 2.05 -23.82
CA LEU A 134 1.36 2.05 -22.57
C LEU A 134 2.10 2.89 -21.53
N ASN A 135 1.45 3.97 -21.08
CA ASN A 135 1.99 4.80 -20.01
C ASN A 135 1.62 4.19 -18.65
N ALA A 136 2.58 3.61 -17.97
CA ALA A 136 2.48 3.06 -16.61
C ALA A 136 3.55 3.67 -15.69
N ALA A 137 3.89 4.95 -15.89
CA ALA A 137 5.02 5.64 -15.25
C ALA A 137 4.72 6.12 -13.80
N GLY A 138 3.64 5.65 -13.16
CA GLY A 138 3.34 5.96 -11.76
C GLY A 138 3.27 7.48 -11.53
N ALA A 139 4.09 8.01 -10.62
CA ALA A 139 4.13 9.43 -10.30
C ALA A 139 4.49 10.32 -11.50
N TRP A 140 5.23 9.81 -12.47
CA TRP A 140 5.67 10.53 -13.68
C TRP A 140 4.69 10.42 -14.86
N ALA A 141 3.51 9.81 -14.68
CA ALA A 141 2.61 9.52 -15.80
C ALA A 141 2.16 10.79 -16.54
N ASP A 142 1.91 11.90 -15.84
CA ASP A 142 1.52 13.16 -16.47
C ASP A 142 2.68 13.81 -17.26
N GLN A 143 3.92 13.64 -16.80
CA GLN A 143 5.10 14.08 -17.55
C GLN A 143 5.28 13.26 -18.84
N ILE A 144 5.09 11.94 -18.78
CA ILE A 144 5.11 11.08 -19.99
C ILE A 144 3.96 11.43 -20.93
N ALA A 145 2.77 11.76 -20.42
CA ALA A 145 1.66 12.24 -21.25
C ALA A 145 2.04 13.54 -21.99
N GLN A 146 2.65 14.49 -21.30
CA GLN A 146 3.13 15.75 -21.91
C GLN A 146 4.17 15.50 -23.01
N LEU A 147 5.16 14.62 -22.77
CA LEU A 147 6.13 14.20 -23.78
C LEU A 147 5.47 13.58 -25.02
N ALA A 148 4.36 12.88 -24.85
CA ALA A 148 3.58 12.26 -25.90
C ALA A 148 2.61 13.22 -26.62
N GLY A 149 2.53 14.49 -26.19
CA GLY A 149 1.53 15.43 -26.70
C GLY A 149 0.09 15.06 -26.33
N VAL A 150 -0.12 14.29 -25.25
CA VAL A 150 -1.41 13.86 -24.74
C VAL A 150 -1.74 14.66 -23.49
N ALA A 151 -3.02 15.01 -23.31
CA ALA A 151 -3.45 15.76 -22.14
C ALA A 151 -3.18 14.98 -20.84
N PRO A 152 -2.53 15.59 -19.84
CA PRO A 152 -2.40 15.01 -18.52
C PRO A 152 -3.75 14.72 -17.87
N ILE A 153 -3.80 13.72 -16.97
CA ILE A 153 -5.01 13.36 -16.21
C ILE A 153 -5.09 14.03 -14.84
N GLY A 154 -4.08 14.81 -14.46
CA GLY A 154 -4.02 15.55 -13.20
C GLY A 154 -3.59 14.68 -12.02
N LEU A 155 -2.66 13.76 -12.23
CA LEU A 155 -2.07 12.98 -11.13
C LEU A 155 -1.32 13.87 -10.15
N GLN A 156 -1.67 13.79 -8.87
CA GLN A 156 -0.95 14.43 -7.78
C GLN A 156 -0.21 13.36 -6.98
N PRO A 157 1.11 13.21 -7.15
CA PRO A 157 1.91 12.32 -6.31
C PRO A 157 1.83 12.72 -4.84
N ARG A 158 1.79 11.73 -3.96
CA ARG A 158 1.73 11.95 -2.52
C ARG A 158 2.77 11.09 -1.81
N ARG A 159 3.54 11.72 -0.93
CA ARG A 159 4.50 11.01 -0.09
C ARG A 159 3.80 10.36 1.08
N ARG A 160 4.13 9.10 1.33
CA ARG A 160 3.78 8.36 2.55
C ARG A 160 5.05 7.84 3.19
N SER A 161 5.26 8.19 4.44
CA SER A 161 6.45 7.79 5.19
C SER A 161 6.16 6.55 6.02
N VAL A 162 7.13 5.66 6.11
CA VAL A 162 7.11 4.48 6.97
C VAL A 162 8.43 4.35 7.73
N PHE A 163 8.40 3.71 8.88
CA PHE A 163 9.58 3.36 9.66
C PHE A 163 9.42 1.97 10.26
N ILE A 164 10.53 1.34 10.55
CA ILE A 164 10.57 0.02 11.16
C ILE A 164 11.16 0.09 12.57
N PHE A 165 10.67 -0.76 13.46
CA PHE A 165 11.14 -0.83 14.83
C PHE A 165 10.95 -2.25 15.39
N PRO A 166 11.74 -2.67 16.41
CA PRO A 166 11.59 -3.99 16.99
C PRO A 166 10.27 -4.13 17.75
N PRO A 167 9.70 -5.34 17.84
CA PRO A 167 8.57 -5.61 18.71
C PRO A 167 8.96 -5.44 20.18
N PRO A 168 8.01 -5.16 21.09
CA PRO A 168 8.29 -4.94 22.49
C PRO A 168 8.69 -6.25 23.18
N GLY A 169 9.89 -6.31 23.73
CA GLY A 169 10.38 -7.46 24.49
C GLY A 169 10.39 -8.76 23.68
N LYS A 170 9.76 -9.82 24.25
CA LYS A 170 9.63 -11.14 23.61
C LYS A 170 8.19 -11.44 23.16
N VAL A 171 7.40 -10.43 22.89
CA VAL A 171 6.00 -10.59 22.45
C VAL A 171 5.99 -11.10 21.00
N ASP A 172 5.26 -12.20 20.77
CA ASP A 172 4.98 -12.63 19.41
C ASP A 172 3.91 -11.72 18.77
N VAL A 173 4.33 -10.94 17.82
CA VAL A 173 3.47 -9.99 17.09
C VAL A 173 2.96 -10.55 15.76
N SER A 174 3.37 -11.77 15.40
CA SER A 174 3.12 -12.35 14.06
C SER A 174 1.63 -12.40 13.69
N GLN A 175 0.77 -12.57 14.68
CA GLN A 175 -0.69 -12.68 14.51
C GLN A 175 -1.43 -11.35 14.65
N TRP A 176 -0.74 -10.24 14.93
CA TRP A 176 -1.42 -8.96 15.02
C TRP A 176 -1.94 -8.52 13.65
N PRO A 177 -3.18 -8.01 13.57
CA PRO A 177 -3.69 -7.42 12.34
C PRO A 177 -2.94 -6.13 11.97
N LEU A 178 -3.07 -5.69 10.74
CA LEU A 178 -2.80 -4.30 10.40
C LEU A 178 -3.70 -3.42 11.28
N THR A 179 -3.10 -2.61 12.14
CA THR A 179 -3.81 -1.77 13.11
C THR A 179 -3.72 -0.32 12.67
N ILE A 180 -4.87 0.33 12.46
CA ILE A 180 -4.99 1.66 11.86
C ILE A 180 -5.86 2.52 12.76
N GLY A 181 -5.52 3.79 12.98
CA GLY A 181 -6.45 4.77 13.54
C GLY A 181 -7.66 4.96 12.64
N LEU A 182 -8.85 5.02 13.19
CA LEU A 182 -10.09 5.18 12.41
C LEU A 182 -10.12 6.45 11.55
N ALA A 183 -9.38 7.49 11.96
CA ALA A 183 -9.16 8.72 11.19
C ALA A 183 -8.06 8.58 10.11
N GLU A 184 -7.48 7.39 9.94
CA GLU A 184 -6.37 7.11 9.01
C GLU A 184 -5.16 8.02 9.21
N ASP A 185 -4.85 8.32 10.46
CA ASP A 185 -3.78 9.24 10.83
C ASP A 185 -2.55 8.54 11.42
N TRP A 186 -2.60 7.24 11.66
CA TRP A 186 -1.49 6.35 12.02
C TRP A 186 -1.84 4.90 11.68
N TYR A 187 -0.82 4.09 11.45
CA TYR A 187 -0.97 2.64 11.43
C TYR A 187 0.33 1.94 11.78
N PHE A 188 0.22 0.68 12.17
CA PHE A 188 1.34 -0.25 12.25
C PHE A 188 0.90 -1.68 11.93
N LYS A 189 1.86 -2.50 11.53
CA LYS A 189 1.67 -3.93 11.29
C LYS A 189 2.95 -4.70 11.54
N PRO A 190 2.87 -6.01 11.83
CA PRO A 190 4.03 -6.90 11.72
C PRO A 190 4.55 -6.97 10.29
N ASP A 191 5.88 -6.99 10.14
CA ASP A 191 6.54 -7.12 8.85
C ASP A 191 7.90 -7.79 9.01
N ALA A 192 8.05 -9.01 8.49
CA ALA A 192 9.32 -9.76 8.51
C ALA A 192 10.03 -9.83 9.90
N GLY A 193 9.27 -9.99 10.99
CA GLY A 193 9.81 -10.10 12.35
C GLY A 193 10.04 -8.78 13.08
N VAL A 194 9.75 -7.66 12.43
CA VAL A 194 9.72 -6.30 13.01
C VAL A 194 8.32 -5.72 12.96
N LEU A 195 8.14 -4.52 13.47
CA LEU A 195 6.93 -3.72 13.25
C LEU A 195 7.23 -2.61 12.25
N LEU A 196 6.31 -2.42 11.31
CA LEU A 196 6.29 -1.29 10.40
C LEU A 196 5.25 -0.30 10.91
N GLY A 197 5.64 0.96 11.10
CA GLY A 197 4.77 2.05 11.53
C GLY A 197 4.75 3.20 10.52
N SER A 198 3.68 4.00 10.57
CA SER A 198 3.50 5.16 9.68
C SER A 198 2.60 6.22 10.31
N PRO A 199 2.86 7.51 10.07
CA PRO A 199 1.93 8.59 10.39
C PRO A 199 0.74 8.64 9.42
N ALA A 200 0.64 7.71 8.47
CA ALA A 200 -0.38 7.69 7.42
C ALA A 200 -0.48 9.02 6.62
N ASN A 201 0.62 9.79 6.57
CA ASN A 201 0.67 11.05 5.85
C ASN A 201 0.46 10.87 4.33
N ALA A 202 0.00 11.92 3.67
CA ALA A 202 -0.24 11.95 2.23
C ALA A 202 0.10 13.34 1.66
N ASN A 203 1.30 13.82 1.98
CA ASN A 203 1.78 15.14 1.58
C ASN A 203 1.91 15.21 0.05
N PRO A 204 1.30 16.21 -0.63
CA PRO A 204 1.54 16.43 -2.04
C PRO A 204 3.02 16.69 -2.31
N VAL A 205 3.57 16.05 -3.34
CA VAL A 205 4.96 16.23 -3.75
C VAL A 205 5.05 16.24 -5.28
N GLU A 206 6.14 16.76 -5.82
CA GLU A 206 6.49 16.54 -7.22
C GLU A 206 6.98 15.10 -7.42
N PRO A 207 6.85 14.55 -8.66
CA PRO A 207 7.42 13.23 -8.98
C PRO A 207 8.92 13.19 -8.67
N GLN A 208 9.31 12.27 -7.79
CA GLN A 208 10.71 12.11 -7.33
C GLN A 208 10.93 10.75 -6.69
N ASP A 209 12.19 10.36 -6.53
CA ASP A 209 12.59 9.27 -5.63
C ASP A 209 12.45 9.77 -4.20
N VAL A 210 11.35 9.34 -3.58
CA VAL A 210 10.93 9.80 -2.26
C VAL A 210 11.92 9.35 -1.19
N GLN A 211 12.38 10.32 -0.36
CA GLN A 211 13.13 10.07 0.84
C GLN A 211 12.26 10.36 2.08
N PRO A 212 12.46 9.63 3.20
CA PRO A 212 11.74 9.90 4.43
C PRO A 212 12.14 11.28 5.00
N GLU A 213 11.18 12.01 5.54
CA GLU A 213 11.44 13.23 6.30
C GLU A 213 11.39 12.95 7.79
N GLU A 214 12.35 13.51 8.54
CA GLU A 214 12.45 13.31 9.99
C GLU A 214 11.18 13.74 10.74
N LEU A 215 10.53 14.81 10.29
CA LEU A 215 9.27 15.28 10.87
C LEU A 215 8.14 14.27 10.69
N ASP A 216 8.04 13.61 9.54
CA ASP A 216 7.04 12.57 9.30
C ASP A 216 7.27 11.37 10.23
N ILE A 217 8.54 10.95 10.38
CA ILE A 217 8.91 9.84 11.27
C ILE A 217 8.59 10.20 12.71
N ALA A 218 9.01 11.38 13.19
CA ALA A 218 8.72 11.86 14.54
C ALA A 218 7.21 11.95 14.81
N THR A 219 6.44 12.45 13.84
CA THR A 219 4.96 12.49 13.91
C THR A 219 4.37 11.09 14.04
N GLY A 220 4.86 10.14 13.25
CA GLY A 220 4.41 8.74 13.31
C GLY A 220 4.71 8.10 14.66
N ILE A 221 5.91 8.27 15.19
CA ILE A 221 6.31 7.79 16.52
C ILE A 221 5.42 8.42 17.60
N HIS A 222 5.22 9.73 17.57
CA HIS A 222 4.37 10.42 18.52
C HIS A 222 2.94 9.85 18.53
N ARG A 223 2.31 9.74 17.37
CA ARG A 223 0.94 9.19 17.26
C ARG A 223 0.84 7.74 17.74
N LEU A 224 1.83 6.91 17.42
CA LEU A 224 1.86 5.52 17.89
C LEU A 224 2.03 5.47 19.41
N THR A 225 2.91 6.26 20.02
CA THR A 225 3.10 6.28 21.47
C THR A 225 1.91 6.83 22.24
N GLU A 226 1.11 7.73 21.64
CA GLU A 226 -0.16 8.19 22.22
C GLU A 226 -1.21 7.06 22.27
N MET A 227 -1.19 6.15 21.32
CA MET A 227 -2.21 5.12 21.17
C MET A 227 -1.78 3.76 21.72
N THR A 228 -0.49 3.56 21.89
CA THR A 228 0.09 2.27 22.27
C THR A 228 1.12 2.42 23.39
N THR A 229 1.52 1.28 23.93
CA THR A 229 2.65 1.17 24.88
C THR A 229 3.98 0.84 24.17
N LEU A 230 3.99 0.96 22.84
CA LEU A 230 5.19 0.77 22.01
C LEU A 230 6.20 1.87 22.20
#